data_42e4332328ad77b2e4db2f6012ab5d31
#
_entry.id   42e4332328ad77b2e4db2f6012ab5d31
#
_cell.length_a   1.000
_cell.length_b   1.000
_cell.length_c   1.000
_cell.angle_alpha   90.00
_cell.angle_beta   90.00
_cell.angle_gamma   90.00
#
_symmetry.space_group_name_H-M   'P 1'
#
loop_
_entity.id
_entity.type
_entity.pdbx_description
1 polymer ?
#
loop_
_entity_poly.entity_id
_entity_poly.type
_entity_poly.pdbx_seq_one_letter_code
_entity_poly.pdbx_strand_id
1 'polypeptide(L)'
;RNNNDAEAIKMDKMDDLVTSGPYKKYFDNDQNVVLIRDDNYWGQADSMWGKLPVPKYISHPIFKDNAAATTAFQNGDIDVAQIFITDLQKLWLEQDLPISTYVDEAPYQLCMTMPTLFFNTEVEGLDQVAVRKAIAMAVDYDQVISSAMSGQSPTFADVPRSVMNPTDAEQAMVDQDALKEYQWSNADVEGAKKLLDDAGIVDTDGDGIREYNGKNLSYKAECPTGWSDWNATLEIVAAAGKNIGINIETYFPEAANFSTDYSTGNFEITMQSGPGTSVANPYMRCRFFMSSDYNDLEVNFSGNFGHYQNDRVDEI
;
A
#
# COMPACT_ATOMS: atom_id res chain seq x y z
N ARG A 1 -11.78 -6.99 -30.20
CA ARG A 1 -10.81 -7.87 -29.53
C ARG A 1 -11.39 -8.22 -28.18
N ASN A 2 -11.19 -9.39 -27.65
CA ASN A 2 -11.66 -9.84 -26.32
C ASN A 2 -13.18 -9.69 -26.06
N ASN A 3 -14.02 -9.45 -27.06
CA ASN A 3 -15.49 -9.38 -27.00
C ASN A 3 -16.05 -8.48 -25.86
N ASN A 4 -15.32 -7.42 -25.47
CA ASN A 4 -15.61 -6.55 -24.32
C ASN A 4 -15.53 -7.25 -22.94
N ASP A 5 -14.83 -8.37 -22.86
CA ASP A 5 -14.51 -9.02 -21.59
C ASP A 5 -13.41 -8.21 -20.87
N ALA A 6 -13.77 -7.59 -19.78
CA ALA A 6 -12.86 -6.69 -19.03
C ALA A 6 -11.67 -7.46 -18.42
N GLU A 7 -11.88 -8.67 -17.94
CA GLU A 7 -10.80 -9.47 -17.35
C GLU A 7 -9.84 -10.00 -18.44
N ALA A 8 -10.38 -10.47 -19.56
CA ALA A 8 -9.56 -10.85 -20.71
C ALA A 8 -8.74 -9.67 -21.24
N ILE A 9 -9.29 -8.44 -21.21
CA ILE A 9 -8.56 -7.23 -21.63
C ILE A 9 -7.39 -6.94 -20.67
N LYS A 10 -7.59 -7.05 -19.37
CA LYS A 10 -6.54 -6.83 -18.35
C LYS A 10 -5.38 -7.81 -18.49
N MET A 11 -5.68 -9.05 -18.88
CA MET A 11 -4.67 -10.12 -19.00
C MET A 11 -4.03 -10.24 -20.40
N ASP A 12 -4.51 -9.47 -21.36
CA ASP A 12 -4.02 -9.56 -22.74
C ASP A 12 -2.65 -8.85 -22.90
N LYS A 13 -1.61 -9.62 -23.15
CA LYS A 13 -0.28 -9.11 -23.49
C LYS A 13 -0.25 -8.74 -24.98
N MET A 14 -0.62 -7.51 -25.29
CA MET A 14 -0.65 -7.04 -26.67
C MET A 14 0.74 -6.58 -27.15
N ASP A 15 1.20 -7.15 -28.26
CA ASP A 15 2.44 -6.71 -28.93
C ASP A 15 2.22 -5.46 -29.80
N ASP A 16 0.99 -5.25 -30.29
CA ASP A 16 0.60 -4.17 -31.19
C ASP A 16 -0.30 -3.12 -30.49
N LEU A 17 0.17 -2.58 -29.39
CA LEU A 17 -0.56 -1.57 -28.63
C LEU A 17 -0.83 -0.32 -29.48
N VAL A 18 -2.10 0.09 -29.56
CA VAL A 18 -2.47 1.42 -30.02
C VAL A 18 -2.34 2.38 -28.86
N THR A 19 -1.34 3.26 -28.93
CA THR A 19 -1.05 4.23 -27.89
C THR A 19 -1.59 5.61 -28.25
N SER A 20 -2.12 6.35 -27.27
CA SER A 20 -2.53 7.75 -27.43
C SER A 20 -1.46 8.71 -26.90
N GLY A 21 -0.42 8.22 -26.25
CA GLY A 21 0.67 9.00 -25.68
C GLY A 21 1.83 9.22 -26.67
N PRO A 22 2.82 10.05 -26.27
CA PRO A 22 3.98 10.37 -27.12
C PRO A 22 5.03 9.27 -27.22
N TYR A 23 4.84 8.14 -26.55
CA TYR A 23 5.77 7.01 -26.55
C TYR A 23 5.05 5.71 -26.92
N LYS A 24 5.79 4.82 -27.58
CA LYS A 24 5.38 3.46 -27.95
C LYS A 24 6.33 2.45 -27.34
N LYS A 25 5.86 1.23 -27.12
CA LYS A 25 6.73 0.11 -26.72
C LYS A 25 7.80 -0.11 -27.79
N TYR A 26 9.06 -0.12 -27.40
CA TYR A 26 10.19 -0.44 -28.26
C TYR A 26 10.60 -1.90 -28.09
N PHE A 27 10.93 -2.29 -26.85
CA PHE A 27 11.09 -3.70 -26.48
C PHE A 27 10.88 -3.87 -24.98
N ASP A 28 10.67 -5.10 -24.55
CA ASP A 28 10.62 -5.51 -23.14
C ASP A 28 11.25 -6.90 -22.94
N ASN A 29 11.81 -7.09 -21.77
CA ASN A 29 12.26 -8.37 -21.24
C ASN A 29 12.18 -8.35 -19.72
N ASP A 30 12.64 -9.41 -19.04
CA ASP A 30 12.57 -9.53 -17.57
C ASP A 30 13.44 -8.51 -16.81
N GLN A 31 14.29 -7.77 -17.50
CA GLN A 31 15.23 -6.81 -16.89
C GLN A 31 14.89 -5.36 -17.22
N ASN A 32 14.19 -5.12 -18.33
CA ASN A 32 14.00 -3.76 -18.81
C ASN A 32 12.76 -3.64 -19.70
N VAL A 33 12.04 -2.52 -19.55
CA VAL A 33 11.00 -2.08 -20.48
C VAL A 33 11.46 -0.78 -21.11
N VAL A 34 11.56 -0.74 -22.45
CA VAL A 34 12.02 0.44 -23.18
C VAL A 34 10.91 0.97 -24.08
N LEU A 35 10.66 2.24 -23.94
CA LEU A 35 9.74 2.99 -24.78
C LEU A 35 10.53 3.87 -25.77
N ILE A 36 9.99 4.05 -26.96
CA ILE A 36 10.52 4.95 -27.98
C ILE A 36 9.50 6.06 -28.27
N ARG A 37 9.99 7.28 -28.43
CA ARG A 37 9.15 8.43 -28.79
C ARG A 37 8.52 8.23 -30.17
N ASP A 38 7.24 8.53 -30.27
CA ASP A 38 6.53 8.64 -31.54
C ASP A 38 6.72 10.04 -32.13
N ASP A 39 7.60 10.16 -33.13
CA ASP A 39 7.87 11.44 -33.78
C ASP A 39 6.66 11.97 -34.59
N ASN A 40 5.61 11.15 -34.78
CA ASN A 40 4.33 11.54 -35.37
C ASN A 40 3.22 11.75 -34.30
N TYR A 41 3.59 11.90 -33.04
CA TYR A 41 2.63 12.10 -31.98
C TYR A 41 1.71 13.30 -32.25
N TRP A 42 0.40 13.08 -32.23
CA TRP A 42 -0.62 14.09 -32.57
C TRP A 42 -0.59 15.32 -31.65
N GLY A 43 -0.18 15.16 -30.38
CA GLY A 43 -0.09 16.24 -29.41
C GLY A 43 1.04 17.24 -29.66
N GLN A 44 1.91 17.03 -30.67
CA GLN A 44 2.92 18.02 -31.07
C GLN A 44 2.33 19.23 -31.84
N ALA A 45 1.07 19.15 -32.25
CA ALA A 45 0.40 20.26 -32.92
C ALA A 45 0.36 21.52 -32.06
N ASP A 46 0.46 22.70 -32.67
CA ASP A 46 0.47 24.00 -31.99
C ASP A 46 -0.77 24.23 -31.10
N SER A 47 -1.91 23.64 -31.47
CA SER A 47 -3.15 23.68 -30.70
C SER A 47 -3.14 22.84 -29.42
N MET A 48 -2.08 22.03 -29.19
CA MET A 48 -1.90 21.13 -28.09
C MET A 48 -0.64 21.49 -27.30
N TRP A 49 0.41 20.65 -27.34
CA TRP A 49 1.68 20.89 -26.64
C TRP A 49 2.68 21.71 -27.46
N GLY A 50 2.49 21.80 -28.79
CA GLY A 50 3.37 22.51 -29.70
C GLY A 50 4.78 21.92 -29.86
N LYS A 51 5.07 20.79 -29.24
CA LYS A 51 6.39 20.15 -29.26
C LYS A 51 6.33 18.67 -28.89
N LEU A 52 7.36 17.94 -29.31
CA LEU A 52 7.62 16.57 -28.85
C LEU A 52 8.36 16.59 -27.50
N PRO A 53 8.20 15.53 -26.66
CA PRO A 53 9.09 15.30 -25.54
C PRO A 53 10.57 15.20 -25.97
N VAL A 54 11.48 15.67 -25.13
CA VAL A 54 12.91 15.69 -25.48
C VAL A 54 13.53 14.28 -25.54
N PRO A 55 13.33 13.38 -24.53
CA PRO A 55 13.93 12.05 -24.59
C PRO A 55 13.42 11.24 -25.79
N LYS A 56 14.34 10.62 -26.52
CA LYS A 56 13.98 9.69 -27.60
C LYS A 56 13.58 8.31 -27.07
N TYR A 57 14.23 7.88 -26.02
CA TYR A 57 13.94 6.63 -25.33
C TYR A 57 13.68 6.89 -23.86
N ILE A 58 12.80 6.08 -23.27
CA ILE A 58 12.58 5.97 -21.82
C ILE A 58 12.84 4.51 -21.48
N SER A 59 13.80 4.26 -20.60
CA SER A 59 14.15 2.92 -20.14
C SER A 59 13.70 2.76 -18.69
N HIS A 60 12.95 1.69 -18.42
CA HIS A 60 12.52 1.29 -17.09
C HIS A 60 13.26 0.01 -16.69
N PRO A 61 14.41 0.09 -16.02
CA PRO A 61 15.07 -1.08 -15.46
C PRO A 61 14.19 -1.71 -14.38
N ILE A 62 14.12 -3.04 -14.36
CA ILE A 62 13.38 -3.82 -13.37
C ILE A 62 14.35 -4.29 -12.30
N PHE A 63 14.17 -3.82 -11.07
CA PHE A 63 15.00 -4.19 -9.93
C PHE A 63 14.34 -5.30 -9.14
N LYS A 64 15.17 -6.18 -8.62
CA LYS A 64 14.73 -7.28 -7.77
C LYS A 64 14.23 -6.80 -6.40
N ASP A 65 14.86 -5.76 -5.88
CA ASP A 65 14.61 -5.24 -4.54
C ASP A 65 15.02 -3.76 -4.41
N ASN A 66 14.61 -3.13 -3.31
CA ASN A 66 14.93 -1.73 -3.04
C ASN A 66 16.44 -1.48 -2.90
N ALA A 67 17.22 -2.45 -2.42
CA ALA A 67 18.66 -2.28 -2.23
C ALA A 67 19.40 -2.20 -3.57
N ALA A 68 19.04 -3.06 -4.53
CA ALA A 68 19.61 -3.02 -5.89
C ALA A 68 19.26 -1.70 -6.59
N ALA A 69 18.03 -1.25 -6.45
CA ALA A 69 17.58 0.01 -7.02
C ALA A 69 18.25 1.23 -6.35
N THR A 70 18.41 1.22 -5.03
CA THR A 70 19.17 2.27 -4.31
C THR A 70 20.59 2.36 -4.79
N THR A 71 21.26 1.22 -5.01
CA THR A 71 22.64 1.19 -5.52
C THR A 71 22.72 1.80 -6.92
N ALA A 72 21.82 1.43 -7.81
CA ALA A 72 21.78 2.00 -9.17
C ALA A 72 21.51 3.53 -9.14
N PHE A 73 20.64 3.98 -8.25
CA PHE A 73 20.35 5.40 -8.07
C PHE A 73 21.58 6.17 -7.55
N GLN A 74 22.29 5.63 -6.55
CA GLN A 74 23.52 6.22 -6.02
C GLN A 74 24.65 6.32 -7.05
N ASN A 75 24.73 5.34 -7.96
CA ASN A 75 25.72 5.34 -9.04
C ASN A 75 25.35 6.29 -10.19
N GLY A 76 24.15 6.85 -10.21
CA GLY A 76 23.66 7.66 -11.33
C GLY A 76 23.21 6.84 -12.54
N ASP A 77 22.91 5.57 -12.36
CA ASP A 77 22.40 4.69 -13.42
C ASP A 77 20.90 4.93 -13.71
N ILE A 78 20.24 5.70 -12.84
CA ILE A 78 18.80 6.05 -12.92
C ILE A 78 18.65 7.56 -12.79
N ASP A 79 17.94 8.17 -13.75
CA ASP A 79 17.62 9.60 -13.74
C ASP A 79 16.44 9.94 -12.81
N VAL A 80 15.44 9.05 -12.70
CA VAL A 80 14.24 9.22 -11.89
C VAL A 80 13.87 7.91 -11.22
N ALA A 81 13.77 7.91 -9.90
CA ALA A 81 13.32 6.74 -9.12
C ALA A 81 11.86 6.90 -8.68
N GLN A 82 11.07 5.84 -8.86
CA GLN A 82 9.71 5.69 -8.31
C GLN A 82 9.64 4.50 -7.35
N ILE A 83 10.73 4.28 -6.62
CA ILE A 83 10.89 3.19 -5.67
C ILE A 83 11.28 3.79 -4.32
N PHE A 84 11.10 3.01 -3.27
CA PHE A 84 11.57 3.42 -1.95
C PHE A 84 13.10 3.38 -1.90
N ILE A 85 13.71 4.54 -1.61
CA ILE A 85 15.15 4.70 -1.40
C ILE A 85 15.38 4.86 0.11
N THR A 86 15.97 3.87 0.73
CA THR A 86 16.27 3.91 2.17
C THR A 86 17.21 5.07 2.50
N ASP A 87 16.90 5.80 3.57
CA ASP A 87 17.74 6.91 4.07
C ASP A 87 18.04 7.98 3.00
N LEU A 88 17.09 8.25 2.10
CA LEU A 88 17.25 9.21 1.01
C LEU A 88 17.83 10.55 1.47
N GLN A 89 17.39 11.05 2.62
CA GLN A 89 17.89 12.31 3.21
C GLN A 89 19.38 12.26 3.53
N LYS A 90 19.92 11.11 3.94
CA LYS A 90 21.36 10.96 4.18
C LYS A 90 22.16 11.03 2.90
N LEU A 91 21.65 10.41 1.83
CA LEU A 91 22.30 10.43 0.51
C LEU A 91 22.34 11.85 -0.06
N TRP A 92 21.25 12.57 0.08
CA TRP A 92 21.09 13.92 -0.47
C TRP A 92 21.73 14.99 0.40
N LEU A 93 21.31 15.10 1.68
CA LEU A 93 21.65 16.24 2.54
C LEU A 93 22.96 16.06 3.30
N GLU A 94 23.39 14.83 3.59
CA GLU A 94 24.60 14.56 4.36
C GLU A 94 25.79 14.17 3.47
N GLN A 95 25.55 13.39 2.39
CA GLN A 95 26.60 12.92 1.49
C GLN A 95 26.73 13.79 0.24
N ASP A 96 25.87 14.80 0.08
CA ASP A 96 25.90 15.76 -1.03
C ASP A 96 25.91 15.08 -2.42
N LEU A 97 25.20 13.95 -2.54
CA LEU A 97 25.02 13.33 -3.85
C LEU A 97 24.13 14.23 -4.74
N PRO A 98 24.33 14.25 -6.06
CA PRO A 98 23.60 15.11 -6.99
C PRO A 98 22.18 14.57 -7.24
N ILE A 99 21.42 14.40 -6.18
CA ILE A 99 20.05 13.93 -6.16
C ILE A 99 19.15 14.96 -5.49
N SER A 100 17.86 14.90 -5.78
CA SER A 100 16.85 15.73 -5.12
C SER A 100 15.52 15.02 -5.10
N THR A 101 14.59 15.51 -4.32
CA THR A 101 13.24 15.01 -4.26
C THR A 101 12.24 16.07 -4.74
N TYR A 102 10.98 15.69 -4.86
CA TYR A 102 9.92 16.60 -5.30
C TYR A 102 9.68 17.75 -4.30
N VAL A 103 9.83 17.48 -3.01
CA VAL A 103 9.73 18.46 -1.93
C VAL A 103 10.99 18.40 -1.06
N ASP A 104 11.46 19.57 -0.58
CA ASP A 104 12.75 19.69 0.10
C ASP A 104 12.70 19.28 1.58
N GLU A 105 11.49 19.02 2.11
CA GLU A 105 11.27 18.66 3.51
C GLU A 105 10.56 17.30 3.62
N ALA A 106 10.66 16.65 4.77
CA ALA A 106 9.94 15.41 5.03
C ALA A 106 8.41 15.62 4.82
N PRO A 107 7.74 14.68 4.16
CA PRO A 107 8.15 13.33 3.78
C PRO A 107 8.92 13.22 2.45
N TYR A 108 9.45 14.27 1.88
CA TYR A 108 10.23 14.34 0.65
C TYR A 108 9.50 13.95 -0.63
N GLN A 109 8.24 13.56 -0.55
CA GLN A 109 7.43 13.08 -1.65
C GLN A 109 5.98 13.47 -1.48
N LEU A 110 5.21 13.41 -2.58
CA LEU A 110 3.75 13.45 -2.51
C LEU A 110 3.26 12.03 -2.22
N CYS A 111 2.46 11.88 -1.17
CA CYS A 111 1.87 10.60 -0.80
C CYS A 111 0.73 10.24 -1.77
N MET A 112 1.10 9.63 -2.90
CA MET A 112 0.16 9.24 -3.96
C MET A 112 -0.55 7.91 -3.66
N THR A 113 0.02 7.09 -2.79
CA THR A 113 -0.52 5.79 -2.39
C THR A 113 -0.56 5.68 -0.88
N MET A 114 -1.39 4.79 -0.40
CA MET A 114 -1.53 4.51 1.03
C MET A 114 -1.32 3.01 1.26
N PRO A 115 -0.11 2.59 1.67
CA PRO A 115 0.12 1.24 2.13
C PRO A 115 -0.79 0.91 3.30
N THR A 116 -1.53 -0.17 3.18
CA THR A 116 -2.59 -0.55 4.11
C THR A 116 -2.55 -2.05 4.37
N LEU A 117 -2.78 -2.45 5.60
CA LEU A 117 -3.00 -3.85 5.96
C LEU A 117 -4.46 -4.22 5.67
N PHE A 118 -4.64 -5.25 4.89
CA PHE A 118 -5.93 -5.89 4.66
C PHE A 118 -5.99 -7.16 5.48
N PHE A 119 -7.01 -7.26 6.31
CA PHE A 119 -7.33 -8.46 7.07
C PHE A 119 -8.38 -9.25 6.30
N ASN A 120 -8.12 -10.50 5.99
CA ASN A 120 -9.10 -11.36 5.36
C ASN A 120 -10.22 -11.68 6.37
N THR A 121 -11.38 -11.09 6.17
CA THR A 121 -12.51 -11.24 7.11
C THR A 121 -13.22 -12.60 7.00
N GLU A 122 -12.81 -13.46 6.07
CA GLU A 122 -13.26 -14.85 6.02
C GLU A 122 -12.43 -15.75 6.96
N VAL A 123 -11.32 -15.24 7.49
CA VAL A 123 -10.48 -15.96 8.46
C VAL A 123 -11.01 -15.75 9.87
N GLU A 124 -11.20 -16.86 10.59
CA GLU A 124 -11.70 -16.86 11.96
C GLU A 124 -10.85 -15.99 12.89
N GLY A 125 -11.50 -15.10 13.64
CA GLY A 125 -10.87 -14.10 14.49
C GLY A 125 -10.56 -12.79 13.77
N LEU A 126 -10.13 -12.81 12.49
CA LEU A 126 -9.97 -11.60 11.69
C LEU A 126 -11.33 -11.01 11.24
N ASP A 127 -12.41 -11.79 11.26
CA ASP A 127 -13.79 -11.32 11.14
C ASP A 127 -14.22 -10.43 12.33
N GLN A 128 -13.55 -10.53 13.49
CA GLN A 128 -13.86 -9.78 14.69
C GLN A 128 -13.29 -8.34 14.60
N VAL A 129 -14.16 -7.34 14.70
CA VAL A 129 -13.76 -5.92 14.71
C VAL A 129 -12.77 -5.63 15.84
N ALA A 130 -12.97 -6.25 17.04
CA ALA A 130 -12.10 -6.07 18.17
C ALA A 130 -10.64 -6.48 17.88
N VAL A 131 -10.44 -7.59 17.16
CA VAL A 131 -9.11 -8.10 16.78
C VAL A 131 -8.43 -7.13 15.83
N ARG A 132 -9.10 -6.76 14.73
CA ARG A 132 -8.53 -5.82 13.74
C ARG A 132 -8.20 -4.46 14.36
N LYS A 133 -9.11 -3.93 15.17
CA LYS A 133 -8.91 -2.65 15.85
C LYS A 133 -7.78 -2.73 16.88
N ALA A 134 -7.69 -3.82 17.65
CA ALA A 134 -6.63 -4.01 18.64
C ALA A 134 -5.24 -4.06 18.00
N ILE A 135 -5.09 -4.76 16.86
CA ILE A 135 -3.83 -4.77 16.10
C ILE A 135 -3.49 -3.34 15.66
N ALA A 136 -4.44 -2.61 15.08
CA ALA A 136 -4.22 -1.23 14.62
C ALA A 136 -3.85 -0.28 15.79
N MET A 137 -4.46 -0.43 16.97
CA MET A 137 -4.15 0.37 18.17
C MET A 137 -2.75 0.08 18.71
N ALA A 138 -2.30 -1.17 18.64
CA ALA A 138 -1.02 -1.60 19.20
C ALA A 138 0.20 -1.18 18.38
N VAL A 139 0.03 -0.92 17.08
CA VAL A 139 1.12 -0.55 16.18
C VAL A 139 1.70 0.81 16.55
N ASP A 140 3.02 0.88 16.67
CA ASP A 140 3.77 2.12 16.82
C ASP A 140 4.03 2.75 15.44
N TYR A 141 3.15 3.68 15.04
CA TYR A 141 3.25 4.36 13.75
C TYR A 141 4.43 5.33 13.68
N ASP A 142 4.89 5.87 14.80
CA ASP A 142 6.09 6.73 14.82
C ASP A 142 7.33 5.88 14.54
N GLN A 143 7.36 4.64 15.02
CA GLN A 143 8.42 3.69 14.68
C GLN A 143 8.33 3.27 13.19
N VAL A 144 7.14 3.05 12.65
CA VAL A 144 6.97 2.79 11.20
C VAL A 144 7.53 3.95 10.39
N ILE A 145 7.16 5.19 10.72
CA ILE A 145 7.61 6.40 10.00
C ILE A 145 9.12 6.56 10.10
N SER A 146 9.67 6.51 11.30
CA SER A 146 11.09 6.80 11.55
C SER A 146 12.03 5.69 11.09
N SER A 147 11.65 4.42 11.31
CA SER A 147 12.53 3.26 11.06
C SER A 147 12.23 2.58 9.73
N ALA A 148 10.99 2.15 9.49
CA ALA A 148 10.65 1.44 8.27
C ALA A 148 10.64 2.37 7.05
N MET A 149 10.06 3.57 7.20
CA MET A 149 9.91 4.56 6.13
C MET A 149 11.05 5.58 6.07
N SER A 150 12.06 5.50 6.95
CA SER A 150 13.18 6.46 7.00
C SER A 150 12.74 7.93 7.03
N GLY A 151 11.63 8.25 7.69
CA GLY A 151 11.04 9.58 7.73
C GLY A 151 10.32 10.03 6.45
N GLN A 152 10.13 9.14 5.49
CA GLN A 152 9.51 9.44 4.19
C GLN A 152 8.00 9.25 4.18
N SER A 153 7.36 9.29 5.32
CA SER A 153 5.89 9.23 5.46
C SER A 153 5.41 10.37 6.34
N PRO A 154 4.26 10.98 6.02
CA PRO A 154 3.68 11.99 6.90
C PRO A 154 3.21 11.37 8.21
N THR A 155 3.16 12.21 9.27
CA THR A 155 2.56 11.84 10.54
C THR A 155 1.07 12.16 10.53
N PHE A 156 0.27 11.32 11.16
CA PHE A 156 -1.18 11.50 11.32
C PHE A 156 -1.56 11.48 12.81
N ALA A 157 -0.83 12.26 13.63
CA ALA A 157 -0.95 12.23 15.08
C ALA A 157 -2.38 12.51 15.58
N ASP A 158 -3.09 13.39 14.90
CA ASP A 158 -4.41 13.88 15.32
C ASP A 158 -5.57 13.30 14.49
N VAL A 159 -5.31 12.29 13.65
CA VAL A 159 -6.33 11.70 12.77
C VAL A 159 -6.40 10.20 13.03
N PRO A 160 -7.59 9.61 12.99
CA PRO A 160 -7.70 8.15 13.01
C PRO A 160 -6.81 7.58 11.91
N ARG A 161 -6.12 6.49 12.22
CA ARG A 161 -5.33 5.74 11.22
C ARG A 161 -6.28 5.09 10.22
N SER A 162 -6.96 5.90 9.45
CA SER A 162 -8.04 5.53 8.56
C SER A 162 -7.63 5.63 7.09
N VAL A 163 -8.46 5.10 6.22
CA VAL A 163 -8.34 5.23 4.77
C VAL A 163 -8.50 6.67 4.25
N MET A 164 -8.76 7.62 5.15
CA MET A 164 -8.80 9.03 4.83
C MET A 164 -7.38 9.58 4.77
N ASN A 165 -6.92 9.93 3.60
CA ASN A 165 -5.69 10.69 3.47
C ASN A 165 -6.03 12.18 3.58
N PRO A 166 -5.60 12.87 4.65
CA PRO A 166 -6.06 14.21 4.96
C PRO A 166 -5.31 15.25 4.12
N THR A 167 -5.72 15.41 2.86
CA THR A 167 -5.51 16.69 2.20
C THR A 167 -6.40 17.73 2.86
N ASP A 168 -6.05 19.00 2.83
CA ASP A 168 -6.87 20.08 3.40
C ASP A 168 -8.32 20.03 2.89
N ALA A 169 -8.50 19.70 1.62
CA ALA A 169 -9.82 19.58 1.01
C ALA A 169 -10.62 18.39 1.58
N GLU A 170 -9.98 17.28 1.85
CA GLU A 170 -10.62 16.10 2.44
C GLU A 170 -10.90 16.31 3.92
N GLN A 171 -10.00 16.94 4.66
CA GLN A 171 -10.24 17.31 6.05
C GLN A 171 -11.46 18.21 6.22
N ALA A 172 -11.69 19.11 5.28
CA ALA A 172 -12.88 19.98 5.28
C ALA A 172 -14.19 19.20 5.06
N MET A 173 -14.15 18.01 4.51
CA MET A 173 -15.32 17.14 4.29
C MET A 173 -15.60 16.20 5.48
N VAL A 174 -14.66 16.06 6.40
CA VAL A 174 -14.74 15.10 7.51
C VAL A 174 -15.43 15.73 8.71
N ASP A 175 -16.43 15.04 9.25
CA ASP A 175 -17.02 15.39 10.53
C ASP A 175 -16.07 14.98 11.66
N GLN A 176 -15.27 15.94 12.15
CA GLN A 176 -14.27 15.73 13.18
C GLN A 176 -14.90 15.31 14.53
N ASP A 177 -16.12 15.74 14.82
CA ASP A 177 -16.81 15.35 16.05
C ASP A 177 -17.29 13.91 15.98
N ALA A 178 -17.79 13.46 14.84
CA ALA A 178 -18.17 12.06 14.63
C ALA A 178 -16.97 11.10 14.68
N LEU A 179 -15.77 11.57 14.29
CA LEU A 179 -14.57 10.74 14.32
C LEU A 179 -13.96 10.55 15.72
N LYS A 180 -14.30 11.39 16.71
CA LYS A 180 -13.67 11.35 18.04
C LYS A 180 -13.75 9.98 18.71
N GLU A 181 -14.87 9.28 18.54
CA GLU A 181 -15.06 7.96 19.15
C GLU A 181 -14.22 6.85 18.49
N TYR A 182 -13.68 7.10 17.30
CA TYR A 182 -12.85 6.16 16.55
C TYR A 182 -11.36 6.47 16.64
N GLN A 183 -11.01 7.56 17.33
CA GLN A 183 -9.61 7.96 17.52
C GLN A 183 -8.99 7.16 18.68
N TRP A 184 -7.70 6.84 18.54
CA TRP A 184 -6.89 6.23 19.58
C TRP A 184 -5.49 6.85 19.55
N SER A 185 -4.80 6.76 20.68
CA SER A 185 -3.39 7.16 20.75
C SER A 185 -2.50 6.18 19.98
N ASN A 186 -1.33 6.68 19.57
CA ASN A 186 -0.31 5.85 18.94
C ASN A 186 0.21 4.80 19.95
N ALA A 187 0.38 3.55 19.49
CA ALA A 187 0.85 2.42 20.30
C ALA A 187 0.07 2.23 21.62
N ASP A 188 -1.24 2.32 21.57
CA ASP A 188 -2.11 2.11 22.72
C ASP A 188 -2.28 0.61 23.05
N VAL A 189 -1.21 -0.01 23.54
CA VAL A 189 -1.16 -1.44 23.85
C VAL A 189 -2.16 -1.82 24.96
N GLU A 190 -2.29 -1.00 25.99
CA GLU A 190 -3.20 -1.30 27.11
C GLU A 190 -4.67 -1.13 26.70
N GLY A 191 -4.99 -0.12 25.89
CA GLY A 191 -6.31 0.03 25.30
C GLY A 191 -6.65 -1.14 24.37
N ALA A 192 -5.69 -1.62 23.57
CA ALA A 192 -5.85 -2.78 22.69
C ALA A 192 -6.13 -4.08 23.48
N LYS A 193 -5.37 -4.33 24.57
CA LYS A 193 -5.61 -5.47 25.46
C LYS A 193 -6.99 -5.41 26.08
N LYS A 194 -7.35 -4.24 26.60
CA LYS A 194 -8.67 -4.04 27.19
C LYS A 194 -9.79 -4.28 26.20
N LEU A 195 -9.63 -3.84 24.94
CA LEU A 195 -10.62 -4.05 23.89
C LEU A 195 -10.83 -5.55 23.63
N LEU A 196 -9.74 -6.35 23.61
CA LEU A 196 -9.80 -7.80 23.47
C LEU A 196 -10.45 -8.46 24.67
N ASP A 197 -10.10 -8.04 25.90
CA ASP A 197 -10.70 -8.55 27.15
C ASP A 197 -12.21 -8.28 27.20
N ASP A 198 -12.64 -7.06 26.85
CA ASP A 198 -14.05 -6.67 26.78
C ASP A 198 -14.85 -7.49 25.74
N ALA A 199 -14.17 -7.95 24.66
CA ALA A 199 -14.73 -8.83 23.66
C ALA A 199 -14.70 -10.33 24.05
N GLY A 200 -14.16 -10.67 25.22
CA GLY A 200 -14.04 -12.05 25.69
C GLY A 200 -12.91 -12.85 24.98
N ILE A 201 -12.02 -12.15 24.31
CA ILE A 201 -10.86 -12.75 23.60
C ILE A 201 -9.67 -12.70 24.56
N VAL A 202 -9.44 -13.79 25.27
CA VAL A 202 -8.46 -13.89 26.36
C VAL A 202 -7.56 -15.11 26.17
N ASP A 203 -6.38 -15.10 26.76
CA ASP A 203 -5.49 -16.26 26.87
C ASP A 203 -6.05 -17.18 27.96
N THR A 204 -6.60 -18.32 27.59
CA THR A 204 -7.28 -19.26 28.48
C THR A 204 -6.39 -20.41 28.97
N ASP A 205 -5.32 -20.73 28.23
CA ASP A 205 -4.43 -21.83 28.56
C ASP A 205 -3.06 -21.37 29.09
N GLY A 206 -2.76 -20.06 29.03
CA GLY A 206 -1.57 -19.45 29.59
C GLY A 206 -0.34 -19.53 28.70
N ASP A 207 -0.50 -19.79 27.40
CA ASP A 207 0.60 -19.89 26.45
C ASP A 207 1.09 -18.49 25.94
N GLY A 208 0.37 -17.43 26.32
CA GLY A 208 0.67 -16.05 25.97
C GLY A 208 -0.02 -15.59 24.68
N ILE A 209 -0.83 -16.45 24.04
CA ILE A 209 -1.63 -16.13 22.87
C ILE A 209 -3.10 -16.19 23.25
N ARG A 210 -3.87 -15.19 22.83
CA ARG A 210 -5.31 -15.13 23.07
C ARG A 210 -6.05 -16.06 22.14
N GLU A 211 -7.18 -16.59 22.57
CA GLU A 211 -8.02 -17.46 21.79
C GLU A 211 -9.35 -16.81 21.41
N TYR A 212 -9.83 -17.22 20.25
CA TYR A 212 -11.21 -17.01 19.81
C TYR A 212 -11.82 -18.34 19.41
N ASN A 213 -12.99 -18.70 19.93
CA ASN A 213 -13.63 -20.02 19.73
C ASN A 213 -12.71 -21.22 20.06
N GLY A 214 -11.79 -21.07 21.02
CA GLY A 214 -10.84 -22.12 21.43
C GLY A 214 -9.67 -22.32 20.49
N LYS A 215 -9.40 -21.36 19.60
CA LYS A 215 -8.23 -21.36 18.72
C LYS A 215 -7.36 -20.13 19.00
N ASN A 216 -6.06 -20.33 19.05
CA ASN A 216 -5.10 -19.26 19.19
C ASN A 216 -5.21 -18.26 18.03
N LEU A 217 -5.18 -16.96 18.34
CA LEU A 217 -5.08 -15.91 17.34
C LEU A 217 -3.65 -15.90 16.76
N SER A 218 -3.45 -16.68 15.74
CA SER A 218 -2.16 -16.86 15.08
C SER A 218 -2.34 -16.73 13.57
N TYR A 219 -1.66 -15.75 12.98
CA TYR A 219 -1.87 -15.35 11.59
C TYR A 219 -0.55 -15.15 10.86
N LYS A 220 -0.58 -15.34 9.54
CA LYS A 220 0.50 -14.96 8.64
C LYS A 220 0.21 -13.60 8.01
N ALA A 221 1.19 -12.70 8.06
CA ALA A 221 1.13 -11.40 7.39
C ALA A 221 2.16 -11.34 6.27
N GLU A 222 1.74 -10.93 5.08
CA GLU A 222 2.56 -10.98 3.88
C GLU A 222 2.75 -9.64 3.19
N CYS A 223 3.92 -9.50 2.58
CA CYS A 223 4.24 -8.51 1.56
C CYS A 223 5.42 -9.02 0.70
N PRO A 224 5.70 -8.42 -0.47
CA PRO A 224 6.78 -8.92 -1.31
C PRO A 224 8.15 -8.89 -0.65
N THR A 225 8.96 -9.93 -0.90
CA THR A 225 10.37 -9.91 -0.48
C THR A 225 11.12 -8.75 -1.14
N GLY A 226 12.08 -8.16 -0.42
CA GLY A 226 12.94 -7.08 -0.92
C GLY A 226 12.29 -5.69 -0.97
N TRP A 227 11.02 -5.55 -0.60
CA TRP A 227 10.36 -4.27 -0.36
C TRP A 227 10.65 -3.86 1.08
N SER A 228 11.83 -3.29 1.30
CA SER A 228 12.43 -3.12 2.62
C SER A 228 11.58 -2.31 3.60
N ASP A 229 10.89 -1.28 3.13
CA ASP A 229 9.96 -0.47 3.89
C ASP A 229 8.74 -1.26 4.37
N TRP A 230 8.14 -2.07 3.49
CA TRP A 230 7.02 -2.92 3.83
C TRP A 230 7.44 -4.10 4.72
N ASN A 231 8.59 -4.73 4.41
CA ASN A 231 9.11 -5.83 5.23
C ASN A 231 9.35 -5.35 6.67
N ALA A 232 10.02 -4.20 6.85
CA ALA A 232 10.25 -3.62 8.17
C ALA A 232 8.94 -3.20 8.87
N THR A 233 7.95 -2.71 8.12
CA THR A 233 6.63 -2.38 8.67
C THR A 233 5.94 -3.63 9.23
N LEU A 234 5.93 -4.74 8.49
CA LEU A 234 5.31 -5.99 8.97
C LEU A 234 6.01 -6.56 10.21
N GLU A 235 7.33 -6.41 10.34
CA GLU A 235 8.04 -6.79 11.56
C GLU A 235 7.58 -5.96 12.77
N ILE A 236 7.34 -4.66 12.59
CA ILE A 236 6.78 -3.80 13.64
C ILE A 236 5.35 -4.23 13.99
N VAL A 237 4.53 -4.56 13.00
CA VAL A 237 3.16 -5.08 13.22
C VAL A 237 3.18 -6.42 13.95
N ALA A 238 4.09 -7.32 13.60
CA ALA A 238 4.24 -8.60 14.29
C ALA A 238 4.64 -8.42 15.76
N ALA A 239 5.58 -7.52 16.02
CA ALA A 239 5.96 -7.15 17.40
C ALA A 239 4.79 -6.54 18.17
N ALA A 240 4.00 -5.68 17.55
CA ALA A 240 2.80 -5.09 18.15
C ALA A 240 1.75 -6.15 18.48
N GLY A 241 1.48 -7.10 17.56
CA GLY A 241 0.59 -8.23 17.79
C GLY A 241 1.01 -9.06 19.01
N LYS A 242 2.30 -9.38 19.11
CA LYS A 242 2.84 -10.12 20.26
C LYS A 242 2.61 -9.41 21.58
N ASN A 243 2.70 -8.09 21.62
CA ASN A 243 2.48 -7.28 22.83
C ASN A 243 1.04 -7.36 23.35
N ILE A 244 0.09 -7.72 22.51
CA ILE A 244 -1.34 -7.83 22.85
C ILE A 244 -1.84 -9.28 22.87
N GLY A 245 -0.94 -10.27 22.76
CA GLY A 245 -1.28 -11.68 22.77
C GLY A 245 -1.83 -12.22 21.45
N ILE A 246 -1.44 -11.63 20.32
CA ILE A 246 -1.76 -12.11 18.97
C ILE A 246 -0.45 -12.48 18.28
N ASN A 247 -0.31 -13.72 17.82
CA ASN A 247 0.84 -14.15 17.07
C ASN A 247 0.68 -13.75 15.59
N ILE A 248 1.61 -12.96 15.09
CA ILE A 248 1.67 -12.60 13.66
C ILE A 248 3.05 -13.02 13.13
N GLU A 249 3.05 -13.96 12.20
CA GLU A 249 4.25 -14.44 11.51
C GLU A 249 4.41 -13.69 10.20
N THR A 250 5.55 -13.03 10.01
CA THR A 250 5.85 -12.33 8.75
C THR A 250 6.21 -13.33 7.65
N TYR A 251 5.71 -13.11 6.44
CA TYR A 251 5.96 -13.91 5.26
C TYR A 251 6.26 -13.01 4.06
N PHE A 252 7.39 -13.26 3.41
CA PHE A 252 7.87 -12.43 2.31
C PHE A 252 8.05 -13.25 1.03
N PRO A 253 6.95 -13.55 0.31
CA PRO A 253 7.02 -14.27 -0.96
C PRO A 253 7.65 -13.43 -2.08
N GLU A 254 8.07 -14.09 -3.14
CA GLU A 254 8.40 -13.43 -4.40
C GLU A 254 7.17 -12.69 -4.96
N ALA A 255 7.38 -11.55 -5.63
CA ALA A 255 6.31 -10.64 -6.07
C ALA A 255 5.21 -11.33 -6.90
N ALA A 256 5.54 -12.34 -7.71
CA ALA A 256 4.56 -13.08 -8.50
C ALA A 256 3.63 -13.94 -7.61
N ASN A 257 4.18 -14.59 -6.59
CA ASN A 257 3.39 -15.39 -5.64
C ASN A 257 2.52 -14.47 -4.79
N PHE A 258 3.09 -13.40 -4.26
CA PHE A 258 2.36 -12.36 -3.54
C PHE A 258 1.17 -11.83 -4.36
N SER A 259 1.39 -11.52 -5.66
CA SER A 259 0.33 -11.05 -6.55
C SER A 259 -0.79 -12.08 -6.71
N THR A 260 -0.45 -13.36 -6.77
CA THR A 260 -1.44 -14.45 -6.81
C THR A 260 -2.19 -14.55 -5.49
N ASP A 261 -1.48 -14.55 -4.36
CA ASP A 261 -2.08 -14.74 -3.04
C ASP A 261 -3.12 -13.64 -2.75
N TYR A 262 -2.75 -12.35 -2.84
CA TYR A 262 -3.72 -11.29 -2.53
C TYR A 262 -4.87 -11.20 -3.54
N SER A 263 -4.62 -11.49 -4.83
CA SER A 263 -5.66 -11.36 -5.85
C SER A 263 -6.68 -12.51 -5.85
N THR A 264 -6.32 -13.65 -5.26
CA THR A 264 -7.21 -14.82 -5.13
C THR A 264 -7.73 -15.02 -3.71
N GLY A 265 -7.44 -14.10 -2.77
CA GLY A 265 -7.86 -14.21 -1.37
C GLY A 265 -7.11 -15.28 -0.56
N ASN A 266 -5.99 -15.81 -1.07
CA ASN A 266 -5.18 -16.84 -0.40
C ASN A 266 -4.20 -16.24 0.60
N PHE A 267 -4.68 -15.41 1.51
CA PHE A 267 -3.90 -14.79 2.56
C PHE A 267 -4.73 -14.64 3.85
N GLU A 268 -4.08 -14.38 4.97
CA GLU A 268 -4.73 -14.01 6.23
C GLU A 268 -4.63 -12.51 6.47
N ILE A 269 -3.41 -11.95 6.41
CA ILE A 269 -3.15 -10.51 6.46
C ILE A 269 -2.22 -10.18 5.29
N THR A 270 -2.59 -9.21 4.46
CA THR A 270 -1.73 -8.76 3.35
C THR A 270 -1.53 -7.25 3.40
N MET A 271 -0.35 -6.80 3.02
CA MET A 271 -0.06 -5.38 2.86
C MET A 271 -0.17 -4.98 1.39
N GLN A 272 -1.03 -4.03 1.09
CA GLN A 272 -1.27 -3.59 -0.29
C GLN A 272 -1.45 -2.07 -0.35
N SER A 273 -1.08 -1.47 -1.47
CA SER A 273 -1.29 -0.05 -1.70
C SER A 273 -2.68 0.25 -2.25
N GLY A 274 -3.34 1.20 -1.63
CA GLY A 274 -4.56 1.80 -2.15
C GLY A 274 -4.36 3.24 -2.62
N PRO A 275 -5.39 3.86 -3.21
CA PRO A 275 -5.36 5.26 -3.59
C PRO A 275 -5.10 6.16 -2.37
N GLY A 276 -3.99 6.90 -2.36
CA GLY A 276 -3.61 7.79 -1.26
C GLY A 276 -4.33 9.12 -1.33
N THR A 277 -4.25 9.81 -2.47
CA THR A 277 -4.90 11.09 -2.67
C THR A 277 -6.14 10.94 -3.53
N SER A 278 -7.19 11.71 -3.21
CA SER A 278 -8.36 11.85 -4.06
C SER A 278 -8.27 13.15 -4.85
N VAL A 279 -8.66 13.10 -6.11
CA VAL A 279 -8.68 14.28 -6.99
C VAL A 279 -9.87 15.17 -6.68
N ALA A 280 -11.00 14.60 -6.28
CA ALA A 280 -12.26 15.33 -6.11
C ALA A 280 -12.92 15.07 -4.74
N ASN A 281 -12.95 13.83 -4.29
CA ASN A 281 -13.58 13.43 -3.03
C ASN A 281 -13.08 12.03 -2.60
N PRO A 282 -13.29 11.61 -1.36
CA PRO A 282 -12.82 10.34 -0.84
C PRO A 282 -13.58 9.10 -1.36
N TYR A 283 -14.68 9.25 -2.08
CA TYR A 283 -15.57 8.15 -2.48
C TYR A 283 -14.82 6.99 -3.15
N MET A 284 -14.02 7.27 -4.19
CA MET A 284 -13.30 6.21 -4.93
C MET A 284 -12.31 5.45 -4.04
N ARG A 285 -11.69 6.15 -3.10
CA ARG A 285 -10.78 5.53 -2.12
C ARG A 285 -11.56 4.67 -1.13
N CYS A 286 -12.65 5.19 -0.56
CA CYS A 286 -13.51 4.42 0.33
C CYS A 286 -14.09 3.20 -0.37
N ARG A 287 -14.55 3.35 -1.62
CA ARG A 287 -15.02 2.24 -2.45
C ARG A 287 -13.93 1.18 -2.65
N PHE A 288 -12.70 1.59 -2.98
CA PHE A 288 -11.56 0.68 -3.14
C PHE A 288 -11.32 -0.17 -1.89
N PHE A 289 -11.42 0.41 -0.69
CA PHE A 289 -11.12 -0.31 0.54
C PHE A 289 -12.28 -1.14 1.08
N MET A 290 -13.54 -0.79 0.78
CA MET A 290 -14.68 -1.27 1.56
C MET A 290 -15.86 -1.81 0.73
N SER A 291 -15.93 -1.59 -0.59
CA SER A 291 -17.09 -2.05 -1.38
C SER A 291 -17.09 -3.55 -1.53
N SER A 292 -18.23 -4.18 -1.24
CA SER A 292 -18.45 -5.62 -1.43
C SER A 292 -18.58 -6.01 -2.91
N ASP A 293 -18.73 -5.05 -3.85
CA ASP A 293 -18.75 -5.31 -5.30
C ASP A 293 -17.53 -6.11 -5.79
N TYR A 294 -16.45 -6.12 -5.03
CA TYR A 294 -15.21 -6.81 -5.39
C TYR A 294 -15.10 -8.23 -4.82
N ASN A 295 -15.99 -8.63 -3.88
CA ASN A 295 -15.87 -9.90 -3.17
C ASN A 295 -16.18 -11.12 -4.05
N ASP A 296 -17.01 -10.95 -5.10
CA ASP A 296 -17.38 -12.03 -6.02
C ASP A 296 -16.37 -12.22 -7.17
N LEU A 297 -15.29 -11.47 -7.21
CA LEU A 297 -14.27 -11.59 -8.25
C LEU A 297 -13.36 -12.80 -7.98
N GLU A 298 -13.30 -13.76 -8.90
CA GLU A 298 -12.39 -14.91 -8.84
C GLU A 298 -10.90 -14.47 -8.77
N VAL A 299 -10.58 -13.38 -9.47
CA VAL A 299 -9.27 -12.73 -9.41
C VAL A 299 -9.49 -11.24 -9.21
N ASN A 300 -9.16 -10.74 -8.02
CA ASN A 300 -9.43 -9.38 -7.58
C ASN A 300 -8.17 -8.50 -7.58
N PHE A 301 -8.05 -7.61 -8.58
CA PHE A 301 -7.08 -6.51 -8.61
C PHE A 301 -7.73 -5.13 -8.38
N SER A 302 -8.99 -5.09 -7.95
CA SER A 302 -9.81 -3.89 -7.96
C SER A 302 -9.94 -3.21 -6.59
N GLY A 303 -9.82 -3.95 -5.50
CA GLY A 303 -9.93 -3.42 -4.13
C GLY A 303 -10.61 -4.39 -3.18
N ASN A 304 -10.85 -3.94 -1.93
CA ASN A 304 -11.46 -4.72 -0.85
C ASN A 304 -10.89 -6.15 -0.74
N PHE A 305 -9.57 -6.28 -0.81
CA PHE A 305 -8.90 -7.58 -0.80
C PHE A 305 -9.20 -8.40 0.46
N GLY A 306 -9.58 -7.74 1.55
CA GLY A 306 -9.95 -8.35 2.83
C GLY A 306 -11.37 -8.89 2.90
N HIS A 307 -12.13 -8.90 1.82
CA HIS A 307 -13.52 -9.39 1.74
C HIS A 307 -14.45 -8.73 2.78
N TYR A 308 -14.16 -7.46 3.15
CA TYR A 308 -15.04 -6.72 4.07
C TYR A 308 -16.43 -6.55 3.47
N GLN A 309 -17.47 -6.75 4.30
CA GLN A 309 -18.84 -6.56 3.89
C GLN A 309 -19.62 -5.79 4.96
N ASN A 310 -20.35 -4.78 4.52
CA ASN A 310 -21.22 -4.00 5.38
C ASN A 310 -22.34 -3.35 4.55
N ASP A 311 -23.57 -3.78 4.78
CA ASP A 311 -24.73 -3.33 4.00
C ASP A 311 -24.89 -1.81 3.98
N ARG A 312 -24.59 -1.13 5.10
CA ARG A 312 -24.69 0.33 5.17
C ARG A 312 -23.61 1.02 4.33
N VAL A 313 -22.43 0.44 4.21
CA VAL A 313 -21.35 0.96 3.35
C VAL A 313 -21.70 0.79 1.89
N ASP A 314 -22.32 -0.35 1.55
CA ASP A 314 -22.69 -0.69 0.18
C ASP A 314 -23.92 0.08 -0.31
N GLU A 315 -24.73 0.66 0.61
CA GLU A 315 -25.87 1.54 0.30
C GLU A 315 -25.44 3.00 -0.04
N ILE A 316 -24.23 3.40 0.28
CA ILE A 316 -23.69 4.76 0.06
C ILE A 316 -23.01 4.88 -1.29
#